data_5dbbcdf158e6f2a1a19b44b1b110e2b8
#
_entry.id   5dbbcdf158e6f2a1a19b44b1b110e2b8
#
_cell.length_a   1.000
_cell.length_b   1.000
_cell.length_c   1.000
_cell.angle_alpha   90.00
_cell.angle_beta   90.00
_cell.angle_gamma   90.00
#
_symmetry.space_group_name_H-M   'P 1'
#
loop_
_entity.id
_entity.type
_entity.pdbx_description
1 polymer ?
#
loop_
_entity_poly.entity_id
_entity_poly.type
_entity_poly.pdbx_seq_one_letter_code
_entity_poly.pdbx_strand_id
1 'polypeptide(L)'
;MTARTQYSARNLLASARSGHADWAPAWTDAEPKARYDAVIVGGGGHGLATAYYLAKNHGVANIAVLEAGWIGGGNTGRNTTIVRSNYLYPESARLYEHSLRLYEGLSKELNFNIMLSQRGVLTLAHSRHDMDAQSRWANAMRCNGIDAELLDARQVRELEPRLNFGGPAQPARYPILGGFIQRRGGSARHDAVAWGYARAASALGVDIVQNCEVTGFTTSQGRVTGVDVRHQGRVGHIQADKVALAVAGYSSVLAAKAGLSLPVTSYALQAMVTEPVKPVLNTVTMSPALGAYWSQSDKGEVVIGGALDHFPSYAQRGNFDVMQQVLAATCEMLPSLGRLRLLRQWAGIVDVVHDSSPIIGPTPVPGLYLNCGWGTGGFKAIPVGGWTLAHALATGRAHELAEPFQLERFHTGRLIDEAGAAGIAH
;
A
#
# COMPACT_ATOMS: atom_id res chain seq x y z
N MET A 1 12.08 -29.15 11.93
CA MET A 1 10.74 -29.67 11.59
C MET A 1 10.35 -29.06 10.22
N THR A 2 10.23 -29.87 9.19
CA THR A 2 9.77 -29.41 7.87
C THR A 2 8.34 -28.90 8.00
N ALA A 3 8.13 -27.60 7.72
CA ALA A 3 6.82 -26.98 7.73
C ALA A 3 5.87 -27.79 6.84
N ARG A 4 4.84 -28.41 7.42
CA ARG A 4 3.78 -29.10 6.67
C ARG A 4 3.11 -28.07 5.77
N THR A 5 3.11 -28.28 4.46
CA THR A 5 2.37 -27.45 3.52
C THR A 5 0.88 -27.50 3.86
N GLN A 6 0.28 -26.34 4.20
CA GLN A 6 -1.14 -26.25 4.62
C GLN A 6 -2.12 -26.75 3.54
N TYR A 7 -1.72 -26.73 2.27
CA TYR A 7 -2.55 -27.06 1.11
C TYR A 7 -2.33 -28.44 0.53
N SER A 8 -1.84 -29.41 1.34
CA SER A 8 -1.74 -30.79 0.85
C SER A 8 -3.09 -31.50 0.94
N ALA A 9 -3.37 -32.42 0.01
CA ALA A 9 -4.57 -33.27 0.04
C ALA A 9 -4.70 -34.01 1.38
N ARG A 10 -3.56 -34.44 1.95
CA ARG A 10 -3.52 -35.10 3.27
C ARG A 10 -3.99 -34.18 4.40
N ASN A 11 -3.61 -32.88 4.36
CA ASN A 11 -4.09 -31.92 5.37
C ASN A 11 -5.57 -31.57 5.19
N LEU A 12 -6.07 -31.50 3.96
CA LEU A 12 -7.50 -31.33 3.70
C LEU A 12 -8.32 -32.48 4.28
N LEU A 13 -7.88 -33.72 4.07
CA LEU A 13 -8.56 -34.90 4.62
C LEU A 13 -8.47 -34.94 6.15
N ALA A 14 -7.32 -34.62 6.74
CA ALA A 14 -7.15 -34.53 8.19
C ALA A 14 -8.06 -33.47 8.81
N SER A 15 -8.07 -32.26 8.23
CA SER A 15 -8.93 -31.16 8.68
C SER A 15 -10.43 -31.49 8.53
N ALA A 16 -10.81 -32.14 7.43
CA ALA A 16 -12.20 -32.58 7.26
C ALA A 16 -12.63 -33.61 8.34
N ARG A 17 -11.74 -34.52 8.71
CA ARG A 17 -12.02 -35.50 9.75
C ARG A 17 -12.10 -34.91 11.16
N SER A 18 -11.30 -33.89 11.47
CA SER A 18 -11.34 -33.19 12.76
C SER A 18 -12.43 -32.10 12.81
N GLY A 19 -13.22 -31.93 11.75
CA GLY A 19 -14.18 -30.82 11.66
C GLY A 19 -13.51 -29.44 11.70
N HIS A 20 -12.23 -29.36 11.27
CA HIS A 20 -11.38 -28.16 11.34
C HIS A 20 -11.07 -27.65 12.75
N ALA A 21 -11.24 -28.50 13.77
CA ALA A 21 -11.02 -28.14 15.16
C ALA A 21 -9.53 -27.95 15.53
N ASP A 22 -8.63 -28.62 14.80
CA ASP A 22 -7.19 -28.66 15.11
C ASP A 22 -6.38 -27.62 14.32
N TRP A 23 -7.02 -26.58 13.81
CA TRP A 23 -6.31 -25.53 13.11
C TRP A 23 -5.59 -24.62 14.09
N ALA A 24 -4.27 -24.55 13.95
CA ALA A 24 -3.48 -23.56 14.67
C ALA A 24 -3.88 -22.14 14.20
N PRO A 25 -3.95 -21.16 15.12
CA PRO A 25 -4.11 -19.75 14.75
C PRO A 25 -3.09 -19.34 13.69
N ALA A 26 -3.51 -18.48 12.74
CA ALA A 26 -2.62 -18.01 11.68
C ALA A 26 -1.46 -17.15 12.23
N TRP A 27 -1.71 -16.46 13.34
CA TRP A 27 -0.74 -15.78 14.19
C TRP A 27 -1.19 -15.88 15.65
N THR A 28 -0.25 -15.71 16.57
CA THR A 28 -0.55 -15.67 18.01
C THR A 28 -0.82 -14.20 18.38
N ASP A 29 -1.97 -13.93 19.00
CA ASP A 29 -2.26 -12.64 19.64
C ASP A 29 -1.55 -12.66 21.00
N ALA A 30 -0.45 -11.94 21.09
CA ALA A 30 0.46 -12.02 22.23
C ALA A 30 0.10 -10.97 23.27
N GLU A 31 0.33 -11.31 24.56
CA GLU A 31 0.40 -10.28 25.60
C GLU A 31 1.74 -9.53 25.48
N PRO A 32 1.76 -8.18 25.60
CA PRO A 32 2.98 -7.43 25.46
C PRO A 32 3.97 -7.71 26.60
N LYS A 33 5.23 -7.94 26.24
CA LYS A 33 6.34 -8.03 27.20
C LYS A 33 6.73 -6.63 27.71
N ALA A 34 7.42 -6.59 28.84
CA ALA A 34 7.93 -5.34 29.40
C ALA A 34 9.05 -4.69 28.55
N ARG A 35 9.76 -5.47 27.72
CA ARG A 35 10.87 -5.00 26.89
C ARG A 35 10.98 -5.76 25.57
N TYR A 36 11.35 -5.01 24.53
CA TYR A 36 11.71 -5.52 23.20
C TYR A 36 13.00 -4.87 22.67
N ASP A 37 13.67 -5.53 21.74
CA ASP A 37 14.79 -4.96 20.99
C ASP A 37 14.26 -3.94 19.95
N ALA A 38 13.11 -4.25 19.36
CA ALA A 38 12.42 -3.37 18.44
C ALA A 38 10.89 -3.42 18.63
N VAL A 39 10.28 -2.24 18.67
CA VAL A 39 8.83 -2.05 18.64
C VAL A 39 8.45 -1.40 17.32
N ILE A 40 7.53 -2.03 16.59
CA ILE A 40 6.97 -1.52 15.36
C ILE A 40 5.53 -1.10 15.64
N VAL A 41 5.23 0.18 15.50
CA VAL A 41 3.92 0.74 15.74
C VAL A 41 3.14 0.73 14.43
N GLY A 42 2.02 0.00 14.42
CA GLY A 42 1.13 -0.20 13.29
C GLY A 42 1.20 -1.61 12.70
N GLY A 43 0.10 -2.36 12.83
CA GLY A 43 -0.09 -3.72 12.29
C GLY A 43 -0.65 -3.74 10.87
N GLY A 44 -0.37 -2.70 10.08
CA GLY A 44 -0.61 -2.67 8.64
C GLY A 44 0.46 -3.42 7.86
N GLY A 45 0.32 -3.47 6.53
CA GLY A 45 1.25 -4.19 5.67
C GLY A 45 2.70 -3.77 5.86
N HIS A 46 2.99 -2.47 5.96
CA HIS A 46 4.35 -1.95 6.15
C HIS A 46 4.97 -2.39 7.48
N GLY A 47 4.22 -2.30 8.59
CA GLY A 47 4.73 -2.72 9.90
C GLY A 47 4.95 -4.23 9.98
N LEU A 48 4.01 -5.02 9.47
CA LEU A 48 4.12 -6.49 9.43
C LEU A 48 5.28 -6.96 8.52
N ALA A 49 5.46 -6.33 7.35
CA ALA A 49 6.58 -6.61 6.46
C ALA A 49 7.92 -6.23 7.12
N THR A 50 7.96 -5.09 7.83
CA THR A 50 9.16 -4.66 8.57
C THR A 50 9.54 -5.70 9.62
N ALA A 51 8.58 -6.14 10.44
CA ALA A 51 8.82 -7.16 11.47
C ALA A 51 9.31 -8.48 10.87
N TYR A 52 8.67 -8.92 9.79
CA TYR A 52 9.06 -10.13 9.08
C TYR A 52 10.49 -10.06 8.55
N TYR A 53 10.84 -8.99 7.83
CA TYR A 53 12.18 -8.87 7.26
C TYR A 53 13.25 -8.60 8.32
N LEU A 54 12.90 -7.92 9.42
CA LEU A 54 13.81 -7.73 10.54
C LEU A 54 14.17 -9.05 11.21
N ALA A 55 13.18 -9.89 11.46
CA ALA A 55 13.40 -11.22 12.02
C ALA A 55 14.13 -12.13 11.02
N LYS A 56 13.67 -12.21 9.77
CA LYS A 56 14.17 -13.16 8.76
C LYS A 56 15.58 -12.81 8.29
N ASN A 57 15.81 -11.54 7.92
CA ASN A 57 17.03 -11.14 7.23
C ASN A 57 18.14 -10.68 8.20
N HIS A 58 17.76 -10.26 9.40
CA HIS A 58 18.69 -9.68 10.36
C HIS A 58 18.77 -10.43 11.69
N GLY A 59 17.97 -11.51 11.85
CA GLY A 59 18.05 -12.39 13.02
C GLY A 59 17.61 -11.73 14.32
N VAL A 60 16.91 -10.59 14.29
CA VAL A 60 16.38 -9.97 15.51
C VAL A 60 15.19 -10.79 16.00
N ALA A 61 15.25 -11.26 17.23
CA ALA A 61 14.28 -12.24 17.76
C ALA A 61 13.19 -11.61 18.66
N ASN A 62 13.50 -10.50 19.33
CA ASN A 62 12.60 -9.90 20.32
C ASN A 62 11.94 -8.65 19.75
N ILE A 63 10.93 -8.86 18.90
CA ILE A 63 10.22 -7.82 18.16
C ILE A 63 8.74 -7.83 18.56
N ALA A 64 8.16 -6.63 18.77
CA ALA A 64 6.72 -6.47 18.85
C ALA A 64 6.19 -5.64 17.69
N VAL A 65 5.03 -6.03 17.16
CA VAL A 65 4.14 -5.18 16.35
C VAL A 65 2.96 -4.79 17.22
N LEU A 66 2.79 -3.49 17.46
CA LEU A 66 1.68 -2.95 18.27
C LEU A 66 0.65 -2.32 17.35
N GLU A 67 -0.58 -2.84 17.36
CA GLU A 67 -1.68 -2.38 16.51
C GLU A 67 -2.83 -1.88 17.38
N ALA A 68 -3.26 -0.64 17.14
CA ALA A 68 -4.32 0.00 17.90
C ALA A 68 -5.68 -0.70 17.77
N GLY A 69 -5.94 -1.30 16.62
CA GLY A 69 -7.14 -2.09 16.33
C GLY A 69 -6.81 -3.54 16.01
N TRP A 70 -6.97 -3.91 14.76
CA TRP A 70 -6.69 -5.26 14.26
C TRP A 70 -5.77 -5.23 13.03
N ILE A 71 -5.09 -6.32 12.77
CA ILE A 71 -4.17 -6.48 11.64
C ILE A 71 -4.82 -6.06 10.33
N GLY A 72 -4.14 -5.13 9.63
CA GLY A 72 -4.61 -4.62 8.35
C GLY A 72 -5.82 -3.68 8.45
N GLY A 73 -6.34 -3.36 9.63
CA GLY A 73 -7.54 -2.55 9.84
C GLY A 73 -7.42 -1.08 9.43
N GLY A 74 -6.20 -0.57 9.23
CA GLY A 74 -5.92 0.77 8.72
C GLY A 74 -6.01 0.88 7.19
N ASN A 75 -5.10 1.66 6.58
CA ASN A 75 -5.07 1.87 5.13
C ASN A 75 -4.87 0.58 4.33
N THR A 76 -4.21 -0.43 4.89
CA THR A 76 -4.03 -1.72 4.21
C THR A 76 -5.36 -2.35 3.84
N GLY A 77 -6.34 -2.37 4.74
CA GLY A 77 -7.68 -2.90 4.46
C GLY A 77 -8.60 -1.95 3.67
N ARG A 78 -8.13 -0.74 3.38
CA ARG A 78 -8.91 0.29 2.67
C ARG A 78 -8.35 0.67 1.30
N ASN A 79 -7.25 0.07 0.90
CA ASN A 79 -6.64 0.34 -0.41
C ASN A 79 -7.37 -0.40 -1.55
N THR A 80 -7.07 0.01 -2.77
CA THR A 80 -7.66 -0.54 -3.99
C THR A 80 -6.80 -1.60 -4.67
N THR A 81 -5.80 -2.12 -3.95
CA THR A 81 -5.03 -3.33 -4.28
C THR A 81 -4.09 -3.26 -5.49
N ILE A 82 -3.88 -2.09 -6.08
CA ILE A 82 -3.06 -1.94 -7.29
C ILE A 82 -1.57 -2.13 -6.96
N VAL A 83 -0.90 -2.98 -7.75
CA VAL A 83 0.55 -3.22 -7.70
C VAL A 83 1.15 -2.80 -9.03
N ARG A 84 2.12 -1.89 -9.01
CA ARG A 84 2.80 -1.35 -10.19
C ARG A 84 4.14 -0.71 -9.82
N SER A 85 5.04 -0.55 -10.80
CA SER A 85 6.34 0.12 -10.63
C SER A 85 6.59 1.24 -11.65
N ASN A 86 5.54 1.66 -12.35
CA ASN A 86 5.60 2.65 -13.41
C ASN A 86 5.79 4.09 -12.90
N TYR A 87 6.88 4.35 -12.20
CA TYR A 87 7.29 5.66 -11.70
C TYR A 87 8.28 6.35 -12.64
N LEU A 88 8.27 7.68 -12.66
CA LEU A 88 9.05 8.47 -13.63
C LEU A 88 10.51 8.61 -13.20
N TYR A 89 10.75 8.96 -11.94
CA TYR A 89 12.10 9.26 -11.46
C TYR A 89 12.87 7.99 -11.11
N PRO A 90 14.19 7.95 -11.40
CA PRO A 90 15.01 6.77 -11.21
C PRO A 90 14.99 6.21 -9.77
N GLU A 91 14.93 7.09 -8.78
CA GLU A 91 14.89 6.73 -7.36
C GLU A 91 13.61 5.95 -7.05
N SER A 92 12.46 6.52 -7.41
CA SER A 92 11.16 5.88 -7.25
C SER A 92 11.02 4.63 -8.12
N ALA A 93 11.46 4.70 -9.37
CA ALA A 93 11.44 3.57 -10.30
C ALA A 93 12.19 2.36 -9.72
N ARG A 94 13.40 2.55 -9.19
CA ARG A 94 14.18 1.50 -8.54
C ARG A 94 13.50 0.93 -7.30
N LEU A 95 12.98 1.81 -6.43
CA LEU A 95 12.29 1.40 -5.21
C LEU A 95 11.06 0.55 -5.51
N TYR A 96 10.17 1.05 -6.38
CA TYR A 96 8.93 0.35 -6.71
C TYR A 96 9.14 -0.88 -7.59
N GLU A 97 10.13 -0.89 -8.47
CA GLU A 97 10.48 -2.08 -9.25
C GLU A 97 11.03 -3.19 -8.34
N HIS A 98 11.85 -2.85 -7.36
CA HIS A 98 12.27 -3.82 -6.35
C HIS A 98 11.07 -4.37 -5.57
N SER A 99 10.12 -3.51 -5.22
CA SER A 99 8.88 -3.95 -4.57
C SER A 99 8.07 -4.92 -5.43
N LEU A 100 7.93 -4.63 -6.73
CA LEU A 100 7.21 -5.51 -7.65
C LEU A 100 7.88 -6.89 -7.74
N ARG A 101 9.21 -6.95 -7.82
CA ARG A 101 9.95 -8.22 -7.79
C ARG A 101 9.74 -9.00 -6.50
N LEU A 102 9.69 -8.32 -5.36
CA LEU A 102 9.36 -8.95 -4.08
C LEU A 102 7.92 -9.49 -4.11
N TYR A 103 6.94 -8.74 -4.64
CA TYR A 103 5.57 -9.22 -4.80
C TYR A 103 5.48 -10.48 -5.66
N GLU A 104 6.22 -10.56 -6.76
CA GLU A 104 6.25 -11.72 -7.66
C GLU A 104 6.71 -13.00 -6.95
N GLY A 105 7.62 -12.89 -5.99
CA GLY A 105 8.10 -14.00 -5.17
C GLY A 105 7.29 -14.27 -3.89
N LEU A 106 6.45 -13.32 -3.47
CA LEU A 106 5.94 -13.23 -2.11
C LEU A 106 5.07 -14.42 -1.69
N SER A 107 4.19 -14.91 -2.58
CA SER A 107 3.34 -16.08 -2.28
C SER A 107 4.16 -17.32 -1.93
N LYS A 108 5.28 -17.53 -2.63
CA LYS A 108 6.20 -18.63 -2.37
C LYS A 108 7.00 -18.40 -1.09
N GLU A 109 7.49 -17.19 -0.89
CA GLU A 109 8.29 -16.79 0.26
C GLU A 109 7.52 -16.94 1.58
N LEU A 110 6.28 -16.46 1.61
CA LEU A 110 5.41 -16.54 2.79
C LEU A 110 4.69 -17.89 2.93
N ASN A 111 4.80 -18.79 1.93
CA ASN A 111 3.94 -19.97 1.83
C ASN A 111 2.46 -19.61 2.07
N PHE A 112 2.01 -18.53 1.43
CA PHE A 112 0.67 -17.95 1.56
C PHE A 112 0.27 -17.23 0.27
N ASN A 113 -0.82 -17.65 -0.37
CA ASN A 113 -1.25 -17.06 -1.63
C ASN A 113 -1.78 -15.64 -1.43
N ILE A 114 -1.03 -14.64 -1.88
CA ILE A 114 -1.44 -13.23 -1.86
C ILE A 114 -2.35 -12.85 -3.03
N MET A 115 -2.66 -13.79 -3.91
CA MET A 115 -3.52 -13.60 -5.08
C MET A 115 -3.03 -12.46 -6.00
N LEU A 116 -1.71 -12.42 -6.25
CA LEU A 116 -1.13 -11.48 -7.22
C LEU A 116 -1.64 -11.83 -8.62
N SER A 117 -2.27 -10.85 -9.27
CA SER A 117 -2.83 -10.97 -10.61
C SER A 117 -2.23 -9.87 -11.51
N GLN A 118 -1.24 -10.26 -12.31
CA GLN A 118 -0.52 -9.36 -13.23
C GLN A 118 -1.26 -9.28 -14.57
N ARG A 119 -2.34 -8.51 -14.61
CA ARG A 119 -3.18 -8.30 -15.80
C ARG A 119 -2.84 -7.01 -16.54
N GLY A 120 -1.88 -6.26 -16.07
CA GLY A 120 -1.49 -4.96 -16.58
C GLY A 120 -2.15 -3.80 -15.83
N VAL A 121 -1.44 -2.67 -15.86
CA VAL A 121 -1.94 -1.36 -15.44
C VAL A 121 -1.90 -0.45 -16.65
N LEU A 122 -3.07 -0.11 -17.18
CA LEU A 122 -3.30 0.73 -18.35
C LEU A 122 -3.61 2.16 -17.92
N THR A 123 -2.86 3.13 -18.43
CA THR A 123 -3.13 4.56 -18.26
C THR A 123 -3.63 5.12 -19.58
N LEU A 124 -4.85 5.67 -19.59
CA LEU A 124 -5.49 6.22 -20.79
C LEU A 124 -4.97 7.61 -21.11
N ALA A 125 -4.91 7.94 -22.39
CA ALA A 125 -4.60 9.27 -22.92
C ALA A 125 -5.82 9.81 -23.70
N HIS A 126 -6.27 11.01 -23.36
CA HIS A 126 -7.45 11.65 -23.94
C HIS A 126 -7.13 12.84 -24.84
N SER A 127 -5.87 13.26 -24.87
CA SER A 127 -5.38 14.37 -25.68
C SER A 127 -4.02 14.05 -26.27
N ARG A 128 -3.59 14.85 -27.28
CA ARG A 128 -2.22 14.76 -27.81
C ARG A 128 -1.19 15.08 -26.73
N HIS A 129 -1.47 16.04 -25.87
CA HIS A 129 -0.63 16.36 -24.72
C HIS A 129 -0.41 15.13 -23.81
N ASP A 130 -1.48 14.39 -23.51
CA ASP A 130 -1.36 13.15 -22.72
C ASP A 130 -0.51 12.11 -23.42
N MET A 131 -0.70 11.91 -24.75
CA MET A 131 0.10 10.98 -25.53
C MET A 131 1.59 11.34 -25.52
N ASP A 132 1.92 12.63 -25.66
CA ASP A 132 3.28 13.12 -25.62
C ASP A 132 3.91 12.94 -24.22
N ALA A 133 3.15 13.25 -23.16
CA ALA A 133 3.58 13.04 -21.79
C ALA A 133 3.81 11.56 -21.48
N GLN A 134 2.88 10.71 -21.89
CA GLN A 134 2.97 9.26 -21.69
C GLN A 134 4.09 8.61 -22.51
N SER A 135 4.39 9.16 -23.69
CA SER A 135 5.52 8.71 -24.51
C SER A 135 6.86 8.97 -23.81
N ARG A 136 7.05 10.17 -23.26
CA ARG A 136 8.22 10.50 -22.43
C ARG A 136 8.31 9.61 -21.19
N TRP A 137 7.19 9.43 -20.53
CA TRP A 137 7.11 8.56 -19.32
C TRP A 137 7.47 7.11 -19.65
N ALA A 138 6.84 6.51 -20.67
CA ALA A 138 7.14 5.15 -21.09
C ALA A 138 8.61 4.98 -21.49
N ASN A 139 9.20 6.00 -22.14
CA ASN A 139 10.63 5.98 -22.46
C ASN A 139 11.51 6.00 -21.19
N ALA A 140 11.21 6.88 -20.24
CA ALA A 140 11.92 6.93 -18.95
C ALA A 140 11.84 5.60 -18.19
N MET A 141 10.65 4.97 -18.18
CA MET A 141 10.46 3.65 -17.57
C MET A 141 11.35 2.58 -18.22
N ARG A 142 11.40 2.53 -19.56
CA ARG A 142 12.27 1.61 -20.29
C ARG A 142 13.75 1.83 -19.98
N CYS A 143 14.18 3.10 -19.88
CA CYS A 143 15.55 3.46 -19.49
C CYS A 143 15.87 2.99 -18.06
N ASN A 144 14.87 2.92 -17.18
CA ASN A 144 14.99 2.40 -15.82
C ASN A 144 14.78 0.85 -15.73
N GLY A 145 14.66 0.15 -16.86
CA GLY A 145 14.47 -1.30 -16.90
C GLY A 145 13.05 -1.77 -16.53
N ILE A 146 12.07 -0.88 -16.58
CA ILE A 146 10.65 -1.19 -16.28
C ILE A 146 9.91 -1.43 -17.60
N ASP A 147 9.06 -2.44 -17.64
CA ASP A 147 8.21 -2.74 -18.77
C ASP A 147 7.19 -1.60 -19.01
N ALA A 148 7.20 -1.07 -20.23
CA ALA A 148 6.27 -0.03 -20.66
C ALA A 148 6.00 -0.14 -22.15
N GLU A 149 4.74 -0.20 -22.52
CA GLU A 149 4.27 -0.33 -23.90
C GLU A 149 3.28 0.78 -24.21
N LEU A 150 3.55 1.54 -25.28
CA LEU A 150 2.60 2.54 -25.80
C LEU A 150 1.57 1.83 -26.68
N LEU A 151 0.30 2.18 -26.49
CA LEU A 151 -0.83 1.64 -27.25
C LEU A 151 -1.54 2.77 -27.98
N ASP A 152 -1.92 2.53 -29.25
CA ASP A 152 -2.87 3.37 -29.98
C ASP A 152 -4.33 3.09 -29.54
N ALA A 153 -5.26 3.92 -30.02
CA ALA A 153 -6.68 3.79 -29.67
C ALA A 153 -7.28 2.43 -30.07
N ARG A 154 -6.81 1.83 -31.19
CA ARG A 154 -7.27 0.52 -31.65
C ARG A 154 -6.79 -0.57 -30.69
N GLN A 155 -5.52 -0.53 -30.31
CA GLN A 155 -4.94 -1.49 -29.37
C GLN A 155 -5.59 -1.40 -27.96
N VAL A 156 -5.88 -0.16 -27.50
CA VAL A 156 -6.64 0.03 -26.25
C VAL A 156 -8.05 -0.57 -26.37
N ARG A 157 -8.73 -0.38 -27.52
CA ARG A 157 -10.06 -0.97 -27.75
C ARG A 157 -10.05 -2.49 -27.78
N GLU A 158 -9.03 -3.08 -28.37
CA GLU A 158 -8.86 -4.54 -28.38
C GLU A 158 -8.63 -5.08 -26.97
N LEU A 159 -7.87 -4.36 -26.15
CA LEU A 159 -7.56 -4.74 -24.77
C LEU A 159 -8.75 -4.53 -23.81
N GLU A 160 -9.42 -3.37 -23.92
CA GLU A 160 -10.54 -2.96 -23.05
C GLU A 160 -11.77 -2.55 -23.89
N PRO A 161 -12.48 -3.53 -24.50
CA PRO A 161 -13.56 -3.25 -25.45
C PRO A 161 -14.81 -2.62 -24.81
N ARG A 162 -14.89 -2.58 -23.48
CA ARG A 162 -16.02 -2.00 -22.74
C ARG A 162 -15.89 -0.52 -22.43
N LEU A 163 -14.72 0.06 -22.68
CA LEU A 163 -14.50 1.51 -22.54
C LEU A 163 -15.34 2.28 -23.57
N ASN A 164 -15.71 3.50 -23.24
CA ASN A 164 -16.48 4.38 -24.10
C ASN A 164 -15.58 5.03 -25.15
N PHE A 165 -15.58 4.52 -26.35
CA PHE A 165 -14.88 5.10 -27.51
C PHE A 165 -15.79 6.05 -28.33
N GLY A 166 -17.02 6.30 -27.87
CA GLY A 166 -18.01 7.00 -28.65
C GLY A 166 -18.46 6.25 -29.92
N GLY A 167 -19.33 6.88 -30.67
CA GLY A 167 -19.84 6.39 -31.94
C GLY A 167 -20.18 7.55 -32.88
N PRO A 168 -20.56 7.26 -34.15
CA PRO A 168 -20.90 8.30 -35.13
C PRO A 168 -22.02 9.25 -34.69
N ALA A 169 -23.01 8.71 -33.95
CA ALA A 169 -24.15 9.48 -33.47
C ALA A 169 -23.89 10.18 -32.13
N GLN A 170 -22.90 9.73 -31.34
CA GLN A 170 -22.59 10.29 -30.04
C GLN A 170 -21.06 10.19 -29.79
N PRO A 171 -20.31 11.23 -30.11
CA PRO A 171 -18.87 11.27 -29.81
C PRO A 171 -18.63 11.15 -28.31
N ALA A 172 -17.55 10.46 -27.92
CA ALA A 172 -17.13 10.43 -26.52
C ALA A 172 -16.67 11.84 -26.10
N ARG A 173 -17.12 12.27 -24.93
CA ARG A 173 -16.68 13.56 -24.34
C ARG A 173 -15.19 13.55 -24.04
N TYR A 174 -14.66 12.38 -23.65
CA TYR A 174 -13.23 12.15 -23.42
C TYR A 174 -12.75 11.07 -24.41
N PRO A 175 -12.35 11.45 -25.62
CA PRO A 175 -11.91 10.51 -26.65
C PRO A 175 -10.66 9.78 -26.16
N ILE A 176 -10.57 8.49 -26.40
CA ILE A 176 -9.38 7.70 -26.09
C ILE A 176 -8.48 7.72 -27.32
N LEU A 177 -7.35 8.41 -27.24
CA LEU A 177 -6.36 8.48 -28.32
C LEU A 177 -5.33 7.36 -28.24
N GLY A 178 -5.18 6.76 -27.07
CA GLY A 178 -4.24 5.68 -26.78
C GLY A 178 -3.97 5.58 -25.29
N GLY A 179 -2.80 5.13 -24.93
CA GLY A 179 -2.36 5.00 -23.57
C GLY A 179 -1.01 4.32 -23.47
N PHE A 180 -0.57 4.05 -22.24
CA PHE A 180 0.53 3.14 -22.00
C PHE A 180 0.15 2.09 -20.97
N ILE A 181 0.74 0.92 -21.11
CA ILE A 181 0.51 -0.20 -20.20
C ILE A 181 1.81 -0.72 -19.61
N GLN A 182 1.78 -1.00 -18.30
CA GLN A 182 2.75 -1.84 -17.63
C GLN A 182 2.18 -3.25 -17.49
N ARG A 183 2.68 -4.22 -18.27
CA ARG A 183 2.14 -5.59 -18.31
C ARG A 183 2.32 -6.34 -17.00
N ARG A 184 3.46 -6.14 -16.33
CA ARG A 184 3.75 -6.75 -15.02
C ARG A 184 2.97 -6.12 -13.86
N GLY A 185 2.34 -4.98 -14.09
CA GLY A 185 1.42 -4.40 -13.11
C GLY A 185 0.12 -5.20 -12.96
N GLY A 186 -0.63 -4.93 -11.92
CA GLY A 186 -1.90 -5.62 -11.66
C GLY A 186 -2.45 -5.35 -10.27
N SER A 187 -2.94 -6.38 -9.60
CA SER A 187 -3.49 -6.29 -8.25
C SER A 187 -3.12 -7.48 -7.38
N ALA A 188 -3.14 -7.28 -6.05
CA ALA A 188 -2.99 -8.34 -5.06
C ALA A 188 -4.01 -8.16 -3.93
N ARG A 189 -4.40 -9.23 -3.24
CA ARG A 189 -5.35 -9.14 -2.13
C ARG A 189 -4.68 -8.51 -0.92
N HIS A 190 -5.19 -7.37 -0.49
CA HIS A 190 -4.62 -6.60 0.62
C HIS A 190 -4.67 -7.34 1.97
N ASP A 191 -5.76 -8.02 2.25
CA ASP A 191 -5.92 -8.88 3.42
C ASP A 191 -4.91 -10.05 3.39
N ALA A 192 -4.80 -10.73 2.26
CA ALA A 192 -3.86 -11.84 2.09
C ALA A 192 -2.39 -11.40 2.24
N VAL A 193 -2.03 -10.20 1.77
CA VAL A 193 -0.69 -9.63 1.97
C VAL A 193 -0.43 -9.39 3.46
N ALA A 194 -1.34 -8.73 4.18
CA ALA A 194 -1.19 -8.46 5.61
C ALA A 194 -1.14 -9.76 6.43
N TRP A 195 -2.06 -10.69 6.18
CA TRP A 195 -2.13 -11.96 6.90
C TRP A 195 -0.95 -12.88 6.59
N GLY A 196 -0.47 -12.88 5.35
CA GLY A 196 0.72 -13.61 4.96
C GLY A 196 1.96 -13.15 5.75
N TYR A 197 2.19 -11.85 5.82
CA TYR A 197 3.27 -11.28 6.63
C TYR A 197 3.08 -11.52 8.12
N ALA A 198 1.88 -11.31 8.66
CA ALA A 198 1.59 -11.55 10.08
C ALA A 198 1.89 -13.00 10.48
N ARG A 199 1.40 -13.96 9.69
CA ARG A 199 1.64 -15.39 9.91
C ARG A 199 3.12 -15.73 9.85
N ALA A 200 3.83 -15.21 8.86
CA ALA A 200 5.25 -15.49 8.69
C ALA A 200 6.10 -14.83 9.78
N ALA A 201 5.78 -13.61 10.18
CA ALA A 201 6.45 -12.91 11.30
C ALA A 201 6.21 -13.63 12.62
N SER A 202 4.97 -14.01 12.92
CA SER A 202 4.61 -14.78 14.13
C SER A 202 5.35 -16.13 14.18
N ALA A 203 5.49 -16.80 13.04
CA ALA A 203 6.24 -18.07 12.95
C ALA A 203 7.76 -17.90 13.22
N LEU A 204 8.28 -16.67 13.08
CA LEU A 204 9.66 -16.29 13.42
C LEU A 204 9.79 -15.75 14.85
N GLY A 205 8.73 -15.79 15.66
CA GLY A 205 8.76 -15.38 17.06
C GLY A 205 8.42 -13.92 17.30
N VAL A 206 7.92 -13.18 16.30
CA VAL A 206 7.45 -11.80 16.47
C VAL A 206 6.14 -11.80 17.25
N ASP A 207 6.07 -11.02 18.32
CA ASP A 207 4.85 -10.77 19.07
C ASP A 207 3.97 -9.77 18.32
N ILE A 208 2.76 -10.17 17.94
CA ILE A 208 1.78 -9.29 17.31
C ILE A 208 0.69 -9.02 18.35
N VAL A 209 0.58 -7.75 18.76
CA VAL A 209 -0.32 -7.33 19.84
C VAL A 209 -1.40 -6.44 19.26
N GLN A 210 -2.59 -6.94 19.14
CA GLN A 210 -3.78 -6.19 18.67
C GLN A 210 -4.46 -5.46 19.84
N ASN A 211 -5.29 -4.47 19.54
CA ASN A 211 -5.96 -3.62 20.53
C ASN A 211 -4.96 -2.98 21.51
N CYS A 212 -3.76 -2.66 21.02
CA CYS A 212 -2.67 -2.05 21.76
C CYS A 212 -2.30 -0.71 21.11
N GLU A 213 -2.90 0.36 21.59
CA GLU A 213 -2.67 1.73 21.10
C GLU A 213 -1.41 2.32 21.73
N VAL A 214 -0.46 2.78 20.90
CA VAL A 214 0.67 3.59 21.36
C VAL A 214 0.19 5.02 21.59
N THR A 215 0.26 5.49 22.82
CA THR A 215 -0.25 6.80 23.24
C THR A 215 0.84 7.86 23.44
N GLY A 216 2.12 7.43 23.55
CA GLY A 216 3.25 8.32 23.76
C GLY A 216 4.58 7.58 23.65
N PHE A 217 5.68 8.31 23.96
CA PHE A 217 7.03 7.78 23.97
C PHE A 217 7.72 8.11 25.29
N THR A 218 8.49 7.17 25.77
CA THR A 218 9.46 7.45 26.84
C THR A 218 10.78 7.85 26.22
N THR A 219 11.37 8.91 26.74
CA THR A 219 12.65 9.42 26.28
C THR A 219 13.66 9.51 27.43
N SER A 220 14.93 9.24 27.14
CA SER A 220 16.06 9.46 28.04
C SER A 220 17.19 10.11 27.27
N GLN A 221 17.70 11.23 27.77
CA GLN A 221 18.77 12.01 27.13
C GLN A 221 18.48 12.32 25.65
N GLY A 222 17.24 12.68 25.31
CA GLY A 222 16.81 12.97 23.94
C GLY A 222 16.63 11.76 23.02
N ARG A 223 16.80 10.54 23.54
CA ARG A 223 16.59 9.27 22.82
C ARG A 223 15.26 8.64 23.19
N VAL A 224 14.53 8.11 22.23
CA VAL A 224 13.38 7.24 22.47
C VAL A 224 13.88 5.91 23.03
N THR A 225 13.34 5.51 24.18
CA THR A 225 13.71 4.28 24.93
C THR A 225 12.52 3.38 25.20
N GLY A 226 11.35 3.74 24.71
CA GLY A 226 10.13 2.95 24.86
C GLY A 226 8.89 3.68 24.39
N VAL A 227 7.75 3.03 24.59
CA VAL A 227 6.42 3.54 24.23
C VAL A 227 5.45 3.39 25.40
N ASP A 228 4.58 4.39 25.54
CA ASP A 228 3.43 4.30 26.41
C ASP A 228 2.26 3.68 25.63
N VAL A 229 1.56 2.72 26.22
CA VAL A 229 0.53 1.95 25.52
C VAL A 229 -0.77 1.94 26.31
N ARG A 230 -1.89 1.78 25.58
CA ARG A 230 -3.18 1.38 26.11
C ARG A 230 -3.57 0.04 25.49
N HIS A 231 -3.49 -1.03 26.27
CA HIS A 231 -3.84 -2.37 25.83
C HIS A 231 -5.06 -2.86 26.60
N GLN A 232 -6.12 -3.22 25.90
CA GLN A 232 -7.38 -3.70 26.49
C GLN A 232 -7.90 -2.79 27.62
N GLY A 233 -7.76 -1.45 27.45
CA GLY A 233 -8.18 -0.44 28.42
C GLY A 233 -7.20 -0.20 29.57
N ARG A 234 -6.11 -0.96 29.70
CA ARG A 234 -5.05 -0.77 30.69
C ARG A 234 -3.93 0.07 30.13
N VAL A 235 -3.48 1.05 30.90
CA VAL A 235 -2.30 1.86 30.55
C VAL A 235 -1.05 1.12 31.02
N GLY A 236 -0.03 1.08 30.18
CA GLY A 236 1.23 0.43 30.45
C GLY A 236 2.40 1.11 29.75
N HIS A 237 3.59 0.61 29.99
CA HIS A 237 4.82 1.05 29.37
C HIS A 237 5.61 -0.14 28.85
N ILE A 238 6.19 0.01 27.65
CA ILE A 238 7.03 -1.02 27.02
C ILE A 238 8.37 -0.39 26.69
N GLN A 239 9.45 -0.93 27.24
CA GLN A 239 10.81 -0.53 26.89
C GLN A 239 11.18 -1.04 25.50
N ALA A 240 11.90 -0.22 24.72
CA ALA A 240 12.37 -0.63 23.40
C ALA A 240 13.68 0.09 23.07
N ASP A 241 14.64 -0.64 22.51
CA ASP A 241 15.90 -0.04 22.05
C ASP A 241 15.71 0.77 20.77
N LYS A 242 14.73 0.36 19.95
CA LYS A 242 14.35 0.99 18.68
C LYS A 242 12.83 0.98 18.52
N VAL A 243 12.28 2.09 18.07
CA VAL A 243 10.84 2.23 17.78
C VAL A 243 10.67 2.69 16.33
N ALA A 244 9.85 2.00 15.56
CA ALA A 244 9.52 2.36 14.19
C ALA A 244 8.04 2.71 14.06
N LEU A 245 7.72 3.82 13.37
CA LEU A 245 6.35 4.22 13.06
C LEU A 245 6.01 3.80 11.63
N ALA A 246 4.97 2.96 11.51
CA ALA A 246 4.36 2.54 10.25
C ALA A 246 2.83 2.74 10.31
N VAL A 247 2.42 3.96 10.65
CA VAL A 247 1.04 4.32 11.04
C VAL A 247 0.33 5.21 10.02
N ALA A 248 0.88 5.30 8.79
CA ALA A 248 0.30 6.04 7.67
C ALA A 248 -0.16 7.46 8.09
N GLY A 249 -1.40 7.85 7.83
CA GLY A 249 -1.92 9.19 8.12
C GLY A 249 -1.81 9.66 9.59
N TYR A 250 -1.52 8.77 10.52
CA TYR A 250 -1.28 9.16 11.93
C TYR A 250 0.19 9.44 12.25
N SER A 251 1.08 9.39 11.26
CA SER A 251 2.53 9.52 11.46
C SER A 251 2.92 10.89 12.04
N SER A 252 2.35 11.99 11.54
CA SER A 252 2.64 13.33 12.08
C SER A 252 2.16 13.50 13.52
N VAL A 253 0.99 12.93 13.85
CA VAL A 253 0.41 13.01 15.21
C VAL A 253 1.28 12.26 16.22
N LEU A 254 1.73 11.05 15.88
CA LEU A 254 2.59 10.26 16.76
C LEU A 254 4.02 10.83 16.83
N ALA A 255 4.61 11.21 15.71
CA ALA A 255 5.95 11.80 15.69
C ALA A 255 6.04 13.07 16.53
N ALA A 256 5.00 13.92 16.54
CA ALA A 256 4.92 15.11 17.37
C ALA A 256 5.04 14.81 18.87
N LYS A 257 4.54 13.64 19.34
CA LYS A 257 4.68 13.21 20.73
C LYS A 257 6.12 12.85 21.12
N ALA A 258 6.99 12.59 20.14
CA ALA A 258 8.43 12.42 20.31
C ALA A 258 9.22 13.70 20.02
N GLY A 259 8.54 14.85 19.86
CA GLY A 259 9.18 16.14 19.53
C GLY A 259 9.61 16.28 18.07
N LEU A 260 9.12 15.42 17.15
CA LEU A 260 9.50 15.44 15.74
C LEU A 260 8.33 15.98 14.89
N SER A 261 8.56 17.07 14.16
CA SER A 261 7.63 17.60 13.16
C SER A 261 7.86 16.92 11.80
N LEU A 262 6.81 16.50 11.15
CA LEU A 262 6.88 15.88 9.82
C LEU A 262 6.11 16.71 8.78
N PRO A 263 6.64 16.86 7.56
CA PRO A 263 5.98 17.54 6.46
C PRO A 263 4.90 16.65 5.83
N VAL A 264 4.03 16.09 6.65
CA VAL A 264 2.98 15.13 6.27
C VAL A 264 1.61 15.72 6.57
N THR A 265 0.75 15.75 5.57
CA THR A 265 -0.66 16.13 5.71
C THR A 265 -1.54 14.93 5.40
N SER A 266 -2.56 14.70 6.22
CA SER A 266 -3.46 13.55 6.07
C SER A 266 -4.74 13.95 5.36
N TYR A 267 -5.12 13.14 4.37
CA TYR A 267 -6.35 13.30 3.58
C TYR A 267 -7.13 11.99 3.51
N ALA A 268 -8.45 12.10 3.33
CA ALA A 268 -9.27 10.94 3.00
C ALA A 268 -9.18 10.65 1.50
N LEU A 269 -8.74 9.43 1.14
CA LEU A 269 -8.77 8.91 -0.24
C LEU A 269 -9.90 7.91 -0.36
N GLN A 270 -10.83 8.16 -1.27
CA GLN A 270 -12.07 7.41 -1.35
C GLN A 270 -12.04 6.30 -2.40
N ALA A 271 -12.77 5.25 -2.10
CA ALA A 271 -13.01 4.15 -3.02
C ALA A 271 -14.41 3.56 -2.83
N MET A 272 -14.87 2.88 -3.86
CA MET A 272 -16.19 2.25 -3.93
C MET A 272 -16.08 0.87 -4.54
N VAL A 273 -17.08 0.03 -4.28
CA VAL A 273 -17.18 -1.29 -4.89
C VAL A 273 -18.61 -1.57 -5.33
N THR A 274 -18.74 -2.16 -6.51
CA THR A 274 -20.03 -2.55 -7.09
C THR A 274 -20.47 -3.95 -6.65
N GLU A 275 -21.70 -4.32 -6.92
CA GLU A 275 -22.11 -5.73 -6.97
C GLU A 275 -21.26 -6.50 -8.00
N PRO A 276 -21.07 -7.84 -7.80
CA PRO A 276 -20.27 -8.64 -8.71
C PRO A 276 -20.95 -8.82 -10.06
N VAL A 277 -20.15 -8.74 -11.12
CA VAL A 277 -20.59 -8.99 -12.51
C VAL A 277 -19.60 -9.92 -13.21
N LYS A 278 -19.99 -10.45 -14.35
CA LYS A 278 -19.06 -11.18 -15.24
C LYS A 278 -17.89 -10.29 -15.62
N PRO A 279 -16.73 -10.84 -16.01
CA PRO A 279 -15.56 -10.05 -16.39
C PRO A 279 -15.90 -8.99 -17.45
N VAL A 280 -15.61 -7.73 -17.11
CA VAL A 280 -15.82 -6.54 -17.96
C VAL A 280 -14.57 -5.70 -18.12
N LEU A 281 -13.59 -5.87 -17.23
CA LEU A 281 -12.29 -5.21 -17.24
C LEU A 281 -11.18 -6.26 -17.24
N ASN A 282 -10.28 -6.14 -18.22
CA ASN A 282 -9.14 -7.06 -18.36
C ASN A 282 -7.91 -6.56 -17.59
N THR A 283 -7.79 -5.25 -17.42
CA THR A 283 -6.65 -4.58 -16.76
C THR A 283 -7.10 -3.73 -15.58
N VAL A 284 -6.15 -3.23 -14.81
CA VAL A 284 -6.36 -2.04 -14.00
C VAL A 284 -6.30 -0.84 -14.94
N THR A 285 -7.40 -0.17 -15.14
CA THR A 285 -7.50 0.97 -16.07
C THR A 285 -7.57 2.28 -15.30
N MET A 286 -6.76 3.25 -15.68
CA MET A 286 -6.62 4.55 -15.05
C MET A 286 -6.86 5.67 -16.06
N SER A 287 -7.62 6.70 -15.68
CA SER A 287 -7.79 7.93 -16.46
C SER A 287 -7.37 9.13 -15.61
N PRO A 288 -6.13 9.62 -15.76
CA PRO A 288 -5.67 10.81 -15.03
C PRO A 288 -6.53 12.04 -15.28
N ALA A 289 -6.95 12.25 -16.54
CA ALA A 289 -7.80 13.37 -16.92
C ALA A 289 -9.16 13.39 -16.21
N LEU A 290 -9.66 12.23 -15.78
CA LEU A 290 -10.91 12.10 -15.04
C LEU A 290 -10.68 11.91 -13.53
N GLY A 291 -9.43 11.80 -13.07
CA GLY A 291 -9.09 11.54 -11.68
C GLY A 291 -9.67 10.23 -11.16
N ALA A 292 -9.85 9.22 -12.01
CA ALA A 292 -10.49 7.96 -11.64
C ALA A 292 -9.75 6.74 -12.21
N TYR A 293 -9.93 5.60 -11.53
CA TYR A 293 -9.39 4.32 -11.96
C TYR A 293 -10.34 3.17 -11.58
N TRP A 294 -10.23 2.10 -12.34
CA TRP A 294 -11.11 0.95 -12.24
C TRP A 294 -10.30 -0.35 -12.29
N SER A 295 -10.67 -1.28 -11.47
CA SER A 295 -10.18 -2.66 -11.55
C SER A 295 -11.30 -3.62 -11.21
N GLN A 296 -11.23 -4.84 -11.72
CA GLN A 296 -12.21 -5.86 -11.38
C GLN A 296 -11.56 -6.93 -10.52
N SER A 297 -12.20 -7.26 -9.39
CA SER A 297 -11.75 -8.33 -8.53
C SER A 297 -12.00 -9.71 -9.17
N ASP A 298 -11.32 -10.73 -8.68
CA ASP A 298 -11.53 -12.13 -9.06
C ASP A 298 -12.91 -12.67 -8.67
N LYS A 299 -13.62 -11.98 -7.75
CA LYS A 299 -15.02 -12.29 -7.40
C LYS A 299 -16.04 -11.60 -8.30
N GLY A 300 -15.60 -10.67 -9.15
CA GLY A 300 -16.44 -9.96 -10.10
C GLY A 300 -16.81 -8.54 -9.73
N GLU A 301 -16.56 -8.07 -8.49
CA GLU A 301 -16.85 -6.69 -8.12
C GLU A 301 -15.88 -5.73 -8.85
N VAL A 302 -16.41 -4.60 -9.33
CA VAL A 302 -15.57 -3.51 -9.84
C VAL A 302 -15.22 -2.58 -8.68
N VAL A 303 -13.92 -2.46 -8.44
CA VAL A 303 -13.35 -1.49 -7.50
C VAL A 303 -13.13 -0.19 -8.26
N ILE A 304 -13.71 0.88 -7.76
CA ILE A 304 -13.69 2.22 -8.33
C ILE A 304 -12.96 3.11 -7.32
N GLY A 305 -11.90 3.78 -7.75
CA GLY A 305 -11.16 4.69 -6.91
C GLY A 305 -10.84 5.99 -7.65
N GLY A 306 -10.51 7.01 -6.91
CA GLY A 306 -10.14 8.33 -7.42
C GLY A 306 -10.19 9.35 -6.31
N ALA A 307 -9.91 10.56 -6.62
CA ALA A 307 -10.01 11.80 -5.85
C ALA A 307 -9.74 11.72 -4.33
N LEU A 308 -8.89 12.60 -3.88
CA LEU A 308 -8.71 12.95 -2.46
C LEU A 308 -9.82 13.92 -2.03
N ASP A 309 -10.16 13.93 -0.76
CA ASP A 309 -10.93 15.03 -0.18
C ASP A 309 -10.16 16.35 -0.35
N HIS A 310 -10.87 17.44 -0.59
CA HIS A 310 -10.26 18.76 -0.84
C HIS A 310 -9.71 19.43 0.42
N PHE A 311 -9.81 18.79 1.57
CA PHE A 311 -9.35 19.30 2.87
C PHE A 311 -8.71 18.21 3.70
N PRO A 312 -7.72 18.53 4.54
CA PRO A 312 -7.09 17.59 5.46
C PRO A 312 -8.10 17.01 6.43
N SER A 313 -8.11 15.69 6.60
CA SER A 313 -9.00 15.03 7.53
C SER A 313 -8.52 13.64 7.91
N TYR A 314 -9.07 13.11 9.01
CA TYR A 314 -8.92 11.72 9.45
C TYR A 314 -10.21 10.92 9.23
N ALA A 315 -11.07 11.37 8.33
CA ALA A 315 -12.31 10.69 8.00
C ALA A 315 -12.02 9.34 7.29
N GLN A 316 -12.69 8.29 7.77
CA GLN A 316 -12.62 6.95 7.15
C GLN A 316 -13.89 6.60 6.37
N ARG A 317 -14.76 7.58 6.20
CA ARG A 317 -15.98 7.50 5.39
C ARG A 317 -15.82 8.43 4.20
N GLY A 318 -16.33 8.00 3.05
CA GLY A 318 -16.41 8.87 1.89
C GLY A 318 -17.42 10.01 2.10
N ASN A 319 -17.28 11.06 1.32
CA ASN A 319 -18.27 12.13 1.19
C ASN A 319 -19.02 12.00 -0.13
N PHE A 320 -20.16 12.69 -0.21
CA PHE A 320 -21.06 12.57 -1.36
C PHE A 320 -20.50 13.25 -2.61
N ASP A 321 -19.81 14.38 -2.46
CA ASP A 321 -19.30 15.17 -3.58
C ASP A 321 -18.23 14.42 -4.38
N VAL A 322 -17.25 13.84 -3.67
CA VAL A 322 -16.20 13.00 -4.29
C VAL A 322 -16.82 11.74 -4.90
N MET A 323 -17.79 11.11 -4.22
CA MET A 323 -18.50 9.97 -4.77
C MET A 323 -19.18 10.31 -6.08
N GLN A 324 -19.92 11.43 -6.14
CA GLN A 324 -20.62 11.88 -7.35
C GLN A 324 -19.64 12.16 -8.48
N GLN A 325 -18.53 12.83 -8.22
CA GLN A 325 -17.49 13.11 -9.20
C GLN A 325 -16.92 11.83 -9.81
N VAL A 326 -16.51 10.88 -8.97
CA VAL A 326 -15.88 9.62 -9.41
C VAL A 326 -16.88 8.71 -10.12
N LEU A 327 -18.15 8.71 -9.71
CA LEU A 327 -19.21 7.95 -10.39
C LEU A 327 -19.57 8.57 -11.74
N ALA A 328 -19.59 9.91 -11.85
CA ALA A 328 -19.79 10.57 -13.13
C ALA A 328 -18.67 10.20 -14.13
N ALA A 329 -17.40 10.21 -13.67
CA ALA A 329 -16.26 9.75 -14.47
C ALA A 329 -16.40 8.27 -14.86
N THR A 330 -16.90 7.43 -13.94
CA THR A 330 -17.15 6.01 -14.20
C THR A 330 -18.21 5.81 -15.27
N CYS A 331 -19.33 6.50 -15.17
CA CYS A 331 -20.42 6.40 -16.17
C CYS A 331 -20.01 6.95 -17.54
N GLU A 332 -19.12 7.95 -17.57
CA GLU A 332 -18.56 8.48 -18.81
C GLU A 332 -17.67 7.44 -19.52
N MET A 333 -16.75 6.79 -18.77
CA MET A 333 -15.79 5.85 -19.35
C MET A 333 -16.32 4.43 -19.52
N LEU A 334 -17.20 4.02 -18.65
CA LEU A 334 -17.79 2.67 -18.58
C LEU A 334 -19.31 2.75 -18.42
N PRO A 335 -20.07 3.20 -19.45
CA PRO A 335 -21.51 3.43 -19.33
C PRO A 335 -22.31 2.21 -18.85
N SER A 336 -21.83 1.01 -19.14
CA SER A 336 -22.46 -0.25 -18.68
C SER A 336 -22.50 -0.39 -17.16
N LEU A 337 -21.56 0.24 -16.44
CA LEU A 337 -21.51 0.20 -14.97
C LEU A 337 -22.55 1.10 -14.30
N GLY A 338 -23.12 2.07 -15.00
CA GLY A 338 -24.17 2.96 -14.47
C GLY A 338 -25.47 2.25 -14.06
N ARG A 339 -25.63 0.97 -14.38
CA ARG A 339 -26.77 0.13 -13.98
C ARG A 339 -26.49 -0.70 -12.72
N LEU A 340 -25.25 -0.73 -12.24
CA LEU A 340 -24.84 -1.55 -11.11
C LEU A 340 -25.13 -0.85 -9.78
N ARG A 341 -25.36 -1.67 -8.77
CA ARG A 341 -25.49 -1.19 -7.39
C ARG A 341 -24.11 -1.03 -6.76
N LEU A 342 -23.93 0.06 -6.02
CA LEU A 342 -22.81 0.19 -5.12
C LEU A 342 -23.09 -0.60 -3.83
N LEU A 343 -22.16 -1.47 -3.45
CA LEU A 343 -22.27 -2.23 -2.22
C LEU A 343 -21.65 -1.47 -1.04
N ARG A 344 -20.57 -0.71 -1.29
CA ARG A 344 -19.83 -0.02 -0.25
C ARG A 344 -19.05 1.16 -0.80
N GLN A 345 -18.93 2.19 0.04
CA GLN A 345 -18.00 3.29 -0.07
C GLN A 345 -17.17 3.35 1.21
N TRP A 346 -15.90 3.70 1.10
CA TRP A 346 -15.00 3.90 2.25
C TRP A 346 -13.90 4.91 1.90
N ALA A 347 -13.15 5.34 2.92
CA ALA A 347 -11.94 6.13 2.73
C ALA A 347 -10.77 5.58 3.57
N GLY A 348 -9.57 5.68 3.02
CA GLY A 348 -8.31 5.51 3.73
C GLY A 348 -7.72 6.87 4.10
N ILE A 349 -7.02 6.97 5.22
CA ILE A 349 -6.33 8.19 5.62
C ILE A 349 -4.92 8.14 5.04
N VAL A 350 -4.72 8.80 3.90
CA VAL A 350 -3.41 8.83 3.24
C VAL A 350 -2.54 9.95 3.79
N ASP A 351 -1.26 9.66 3.91
CA ASP A 351 -0.19 10.51 4.39
C ASP A 351 0.53 11.16 3.20
N VAL A 352 0.11 12.36 2.86
CA VAL A 352 0.63 13.09 1.70
C VAL A 352 1.81 13.97 2.12
N VAL A 353 2.88 13.89 1.35
CA VAL A 353 4.06 14.74 1.44
C VAL A 353 4.13 15.59 0.19
N HIS A 354 4.59 16.82 0.29
CA HIS A 354 4.52 17.78 -0.84
C HIS A 354 5.36 17.38 -2.06
N ASP A 355 6.39 16.53 -1.91
CA ASP A 355 7.14 15.94 -3.03
C ASP A 355 6.60 14.55 -3.45
N SER A 356 5.45 14.14 -2.93
CA SER A 356 4.76 12.87 -3.22
C SER A 356 5.62 11.61 -3.08
N SER A 357 6.67 11.69 -2.27
CA SER A 357 7.62 10.60 -2.05
C SER A 357 7.69 10.20 -0.57
N PRO A 358 7.87 8.90 -0.26
CA PRO A 358 7.81 8.42 1.13
C PRO A 358 8.95 8.94 2.00
N ILE A 359 8.79 8.80 3.31
CA ILE A 359 9.85 9.03 4.31
C ILE A 359 10.19 7.69 4.94
N ILE A 360 11.44 7.21 4.73
CA ILE A 360 11.88 5.90 5.21
C ILE A 360 13.26 6.04 5.88
N GLY A 361 13.41 5.53 7.09
CA GLY A 361 14.70 5.41 7.74
C GLY A 361 14.79 6.04 9.12
N PRO A 362 16.00 6.27 9.62
CA PRO A 362 16.24 6.90 10.94
C PRO A 362 15.78 8.36 10.94
N THR A 363 15.53 8.89 12.13
CA THR A 363 15.16 10.29 12.36
C THR A 363 16.23 11.03 13.14
N PRO A 364 16.16 12.38 13.22
CA PRO A 364 16.99 13.15 14.13
C PRO A 364 16.80 12.79 15.62
N VAL A 365 15.68 12.16 15.98
CA VAL A 365 15.44 11.65 17.34
C VAL A 365 16.02 10.24 17.44
N PRO A 366 17.14 10.05 18.17
CA PRO A 366 17.77 8.73 18.26
C PRO A 366 16.79 7.68 18.80
N GLY A 367 16.82 6.47 18.22
CA GLY A 367 15.94 5.38 18.61
C GLY A 367 14.58 5.38 17.88
N LEU A 368 14.24 6.46 17.13
CA LEU A 368 12.99 6.57 16.37
C LEU A 368 13.24 6.45 14.86
N TYR A 369 12.41 5.63 14.19
CA TYR A 369 12.47 5.35 12.75
C TYR A 369 11.11 5.57 12.11
N LEU A 370 11.09 5.90 10.82
CA LEU A 370 9.86 6.20 10.08
C LEU A 370 9.70 5.31 8.84
N ASN A 371 8.45 5.00 8.55
CA ASN A 371 7.98 4.45 7.27
C ASN A 371 6.60 5.04 7.00
N CYS A 372 6.56 6.21 6.37
CA CYS A 372 5.34 6.99 6.16
C CYS A 372 5.45 7.88 4.91
N GLY A 373 4.46 8.73 4.67
CA GLY A 373 4.46 9.67 3.54
C GLY A 373 4.20 9.01 2.19
N TRP A 374 3.56 7.85 2.18
CA TRP A 374 3.35 7.06 0.98
C TRP A 374 2.25 7.59 0.05
N GLY A 375 1.39 8.46 0.52
CA GLY A 375 0.25 8.95 -0.25
C GLY A 375 -0.54 7.80 -0.89
N THR A 376 -0.69 7.82 -2.20
CA THR A 376 -1.36 6.76 -2.97
C THR A 376 -0.43 5.58 -3.31
N GLY A 377 0.85 5.65 -2.96
CA GLY A 377 1.89 4.67 -3.29
C GLY A 377 2.03 3.50 -2.32
N GLY A 378 1.41 3.54 -1.14
CA GLY A 378 1.74 2.69 -0.01
C GLY A 378 1.57 1.19 -0.22
N PHE A 379 0.44 0.74 -0.75
CA PHE A 379 0.18 -0.71 -0.88
C PHE A 379 1.21 -1.42 -1.75
N LYS A 380 1.50 -0.87 -2.91
CA LYS A 380 2.47 -1.45 -3.85
C LYS A 380 3.91 -1.42 -3.35
N ALA A 381 4.18 -0.65 -2.29
CA ALA A 381 5.49 -0.53 -1.67
C ALA A 381 5.62 -1.33 -0.35
N ILE A 382 4.59 -2.06 0.08
CA ILE A 382 4.63 -2.81 1.35
C ILE A 382 5.89 -3.67 1.48
N PRO A 383 6.26 -4.52 0.51
CA PRO A 383 7.45 -5.35 0.65
C PRO A 383 8.74 -4.54 0.76
N VAL A 384 8.98 -3.59 -0.15
CA VAL A 384 10.22 -2.81 -0.14
C VAL A 384 10.30 -1.84 1.04
N GLY A 385 9.17 -1.23 1.43
CA GLY A 385 9.10 -0.36 2.60
C GLY A 385 9.43 -1.11 3.89
N GLY A 386 8.90 -2.33 4.04
CA GLY A 386 9.24 -3.21 5.16
C GLY A 386 10.69 -3.67 5.11
N TRP A 387 11.18 -4.05 3.94
CA TRP A 387 12.52 -4.56 3.75
C TRP A 387 13.60 -3.50 4.02
N THR A 388 13.42 -2.28 3.52
CA THR A 388 14.36 -1.17 3.73
C THR A 388 14.34 -0.62 5.15
N LEU A 389 13.15 -0.56 5.79
CA LEU A 389 13.05 -0.16 7.19
C LEU A 389 13.65 -1.21 8.13
N ALA A 390 13.48 -2.50 7.85
CA ALA A 390 14.13 -3.57 8.60
C ALA A 390 15.65 -3.45 8.58
N HIS A 391 16.23 -3.14 7.41
CA HIS A 391 17.66 -2.83 7.29
C HIS A 391 18.06 -1.62 8.16
N ALA A 392 17.28 -0.53 8.11
CA ALA A 392 17.56 0.65 8.90
C ALA A 392 17.51 0.36 10.41
N LEU A 393 16.52 -0.42 10.85
CA LEU A 393 16.43 -0.86 12.24
C LEU A 393 17.62 -1.74 12.65
N ALA A 394 18.07 -2.64 11.79
CA ALA A 394 19.20 -3.51 12.11
C ALA A 394 20.52 -2.76 12.18
N THR A 395 20.79 -1.89 11.20
CA THR A 395 22.12 -1.27 11.01
C THR A 395 22.24 0.15 11.55
N GLY A 396 21.11 0.83 11.82
CA GLY A 396 21.08 2.26 12.18
C GLY A 396 21.23 3.21 10.99
N ARG A 397 21.26 2.69 9.75
CA ARG A 397 21.46 3.47 8.51
C ARG A 397 20.37 3.15 7.49
N ALA A 398 19.99 4.14 6.68
CA ALA A 398 19.08 3.88 5.57
C ALA A 398 19.71 2.87 4.58
N HIS A 399 18.85 2.03 3.98
CA HIS A 399 19.23 1.17 2.86
C HIS A 399 19.45 2.04 1.61
N GLU A 400 20.33 1.65 0.69
CA GLU A 400 20.62 2.38 -0.55
C GLU A 400 19.38 2.78 -1.36
N LEU A 401 18.38 1.90 -1.44
CA LEU A 401 17.09 2.19 -2.09
C LEU A 401 16.25 3.21 -1.33
N ALA A 402 16.45 3.36 -0.04
CA ALA A 402 15.71 4.30 0.81
C ALA A 402 16.50 5.57 1.11
N GLU A 403 17.78 5.63 0.75
CA GLU A 403 18.64 6.79 1.01
C GLU A 403 18.06 8.10 0.45
N PRO A 404 17.53 8.17 -0.79
CA PRO A 404 16.91 9.38 -1.31
C PRO A 404 15.65 9.80 -0.55
N PHE A 405 15.02 8.88 0.15
CA PHE A 405 13.72 9.05 0.82
C PHE A 405 13.83 9.35 2.31
N GLN A 406 15.01 9.72 2.80
CA GLN A 406 15.20 10.13 4.21
C GLN A 406 14.55 11.49 4.49
N LEU A 407 14.17 11.72 5.75
CA LEU A 407 13.56 12.97 6.19
C LEU A 407 14.45 14.18 5.92
N GLU A 408 15.78 14.02 5.95
CA GLU A 408 16.77 15.06 5.73
C GLU A 408 16.64 15.79 4.38
N ARG A 409 16.04 15.15 3.35
CA ARG A 409 15.85 15.76 2.03
C ARG A 409 15.03 17.06 2.06
N PHE A 410 14.14 17.22 3.05
CA PHE A 410 13.35 18.44 3.21
C PHE A 410 14.16 19.62 3.75
N HIS A 411 15.25 19.35 4.48
CA HIS A 411 16.18 20.36 4.95
C HIS A 411 17.23 20.72 3.90
N THR A 412 17.65 19.75 3.10
CA THR A 412 18.66 19.94 2.05
C THR A 412 18.10 20.38 0.70
N GLY A 413 16.78 20.37 0.54
CA GLY A 413 16.10 20.68 -0.74
C GLY A 413 16.24 19.60 -1.82
N ARG A 414 16.72 18.40 -1.51
CA ARG A 414 16.88 17.28 -2.46
C ARG A 414 15.57 16.53 -2.63
N LEU A 415 14.53 17.23 -3.07
CA LEU A 415 13.21 16.66 -3.28
C LEU A 415 13.18 15.80 -4.54
N ILE A 416 12.34 14.76 -4.54
CA ILE A 416 12.19 13.84 -5.68
C ILE A 416 11.05 14.31 -6.61
N ASP A 417 9.98 14.89 -6.03
CA ASP A 417 8.84 15.49 -6.74
C ASP A 417 8.12 14.55 -7.72
N GLU A 418 7.68 13.42 -7.23
CA GLU A 418 6.87 12.46 -7.99
C GLU A 418 5.42 12.94 -8.27
N ALA A 419 5.03 14.14 -7.86
CA ALA A 419 3.66 14.64 -7.99
C ALA A 419 3.13 14.54 -9.42
N GLY A 420 3.95 14.85 -10.42
CA GLY A 420 3.60 14.74 -11.84
C GLY A 420 3.55 13.31 -12.38
N ALA A 421 4.13 12.34 -11.66
CA ALA A 421 4.32 10.96 -12.11
C ALA A 421 3.49 9.95 -11.31
N ALA A 422 2.97 10.30 -10.16
CA ALA A 422 2.17 9.40 -9.32
C ALA A 422 0.82 8.99 -9.94
N GLY A 423 0.44 9.62 -11.06
CA GLY A 423 -0.50 9.09 -12.07
C GLY A 423 -1.93 9.21 -11.71
N ILE A 424 -2.49 9.70 -10.76
CA ILE A 424 -3.87 10.15 -10.59
C ILE A 424 -3.82 11.38 -9.69
N ALA A 425 -4.39 12.44 -10.21
CA ALA A 425 -4.44 13.74 -9.59
C ALA A 425 -4.43 13.69 -8.06
N HIS A 426 -3.41 14.27 -7.52
CA HIS A 426 -3.41 14.67 -6.12
C HIS A 426 -4.33 15.86 -5.95
#